data_75bea70de76797036225441329938d9f
#
_entry.id   75bea70de76797036225441329938d9f
#
_cell.length_a   1.000
_cell.length_b   1.000
_cell.length_c   1.000
_cell.angle_alpha   90.00
_cell.angle_beta   90.00
_cell.angle_gamma   90.00
#
_symmetry.space_group_name_H-M   'P 1'
#
loop_
_entity.id
_entity.type
_entity.pdbx_description
1 polymer ?
#
loop_
_entity_poly.entity_id
_entity_poly.type
_entity_poly.pdbx_seq_one_letter_code
_entity_poly.pdbx_strand_id
1 'polypeptide(L)'
;LLFLQAPTGAPRAAEADFVIPNFRFASGETLPQLKIHYRTWGTPKKDAQGIVRNAVLVMHGTGGTGNQFAGRTFAAELFGPGQPLDATQFYIIAPDDIGHGQSSKPSDGLRAKFPRYGYLDMLDAEHRLLVDGLGVNHLRLVMGTSMGGMHTWLWGERYPDMMDALMPLASLPTQIAGRNRVWRRTAIDAIRT
;
A
#
# COMPACT_ATOMS: atom_id res chain seq x y z
N LEU A 1 -28.83 -18.98 25.60
CA LEU A 1 -27.91 -18.04 24.87
C LEU A 1 -26.94 -18.89 24.04
N LEU A 2 -27.21 -19.01 22.75
CA LEU A 2 -26.21 -19.58 21.81
C LEU A 2 -25.15 -18.52 21.57
N PHE A 3 -23.94 -18.73 22.06
CA PHE A 3 -22.78 -18.01 21.60
C PHE A 3 -22.42 -18.56 20.21
N LEU A 4 -22.77 -17.84 19.15
CA LEU A 4 -22.19 -18.06 17.84
C LEU A 4 -20.69 -17.74 17.95
N GLN A 5 -19.85 -18.76 18.00
CA GLN A 5 -18.42 -18.59 17.84
C GLN A 5 -18.18 -17.97 16.47
N ALA A 6 -17.59 -16.77 16.45
CA ALA A 6 -17.07 -16.17 15.22
C ALA A 6 -16.03 -17.13 14.59
N PRO A 7 -15.99 -17.26 13.26
CA PRO A 7 -15.03 -18.14 12.60
C PRO A 7 -13.61 -17.72 12.98
N THR A 8 -12.84 -18.67 13.53
CA THR A 8 -11.53 -18.46 14.15
C THR A 8 -10.37 -18.37 13.14
N GLY A 9 -10.59 -17.78 11.97
CA GLY A 9 -9.55 -17.63 10.94
C GLY A 9 -9.57 -16.26 10.29
N ALA A 10 -8.39 -15.69 10.03
CA ALA A 10 -8.27 -14.51 9.21
C ALA A 10 -8.93 -14.75 7.83
N PRO A 11 -9.72 -13.80 7.30
CA PRO A 11 -10.31 -13.95 5.97
C PRO A 11 -9.20 -14.08 4.92
N ARG A 12 -9.42 -14.97 3.94
CA ARG A 12 -8.44 -15.22 2.89
C ARG A 12 -8.43 -14.07 1.89
N ALA A 13 -7.23 -13.57 1.53
CA ALA A 13 -7.05 -12.60 0.47
C ALA A 13 -7.21 -13.24 -0.91
N ALA A 14 -7.72 -12.47 -1.86
CA ALA A 14 -7.46 -12.68 -3.28
C ALA A 14 -6.16 -11.94 -3.65
N GLU A 15 -5.35 -12.52 -4.54
CA GLU A 15 -4.09 -11.95 -5.01
C GLU A 15 -4.11 -11.80 -6.53
N ALA A 16 -3.55 -10.70 -7.04
CA ALA A 16 -3.43 -10.47 -8.47
C ALA A 16 -2.28 -9.49 -8.77
N ASP A 17 -1.95 -9.37 -10.05
CA ASP A 17 -0.99 -8.41 -10.58
C ASP A 17 -1.72 -7.39 -11.47
N PHE A 18 -1.33 -6.13 -11.36
CA PHE A 18 -1.70 -5.07 -12.28
C PHE A 18 -0.46 -4.56 -13.01
N VAL A 19 -0.49 -4.55 -14.33
CA VAL A 19 0.64 -4.10 -15.15
C VAL A 19 0.35 -2.72 -15.73
N ILE A 20 1.21 -1.77 -15.43
CA ILE A 20 1.16 -0.40 -15.92
C ILE A 20 2.12 -0.29 -17.11
N PRO A 21 1.62 -0.11 -18.35
CA PRO A 21 2.47 0.05 -19.51
C PRO A 21 3.16 1.41 -19.50
N ASN A 22 4.42 1.44 -19.97
CA ASN A 22 5.22 2.65 -20.18
C ASN A 22 5.21 3.59 -18.95
N PHE A 23 5.44 3.03 -17.76
CA PHE A 23 5.45 3.83 -16.53
C PHE A 23 6.63 4.78 -16.54
N ARG A 24 6.35 6.09 -16.46
CA ARG A 24 7.36 7.14 -16.42
C ARG A 24 7.58 7.57 -14.98
N PHE A 25 8.82 7.43 -14.50
CA PHE A 25 9.24 7.85 -13.18
C PHE A 25 9.50 9.36 -13.11
N ALA A 26 9.46 9.91 -11.90
CA ALA A 26 9.80 11.32 -11.64
C ALA A 26 11.24 11.66 -12.06
N SER A 27 12.14 10.67 -12.11
CA SER A 27 13.50 10.79 -12.66
C SER A 27 13.55 11.05 -14.17
N GLY A 28 12.41 10.91 -14.88
CA GLY A 28 12.31 10.97 -16.34
C GLY A 28 12.55 9.65 -17.05
N GLU A 29 13.05 8.63 -16.34
CA GLU A 29 13.23 7.27 -16.86
C GLU A 29 11.89 6.59 -17.08
N THR A 30 11.85 5.59 -17.96
CA THR A 30 10.62 4.83 -18.26
C THR A 30 10.88 3.34 -18.15
N LEU A 31 9.93 2.63 -17.55
CA LEU A 31 9.89 1.17 -17.56
C LEU A 31 8.76 0.72 -18.49
N PRO A 32 9.03 -0.14 -19.51
CA PRO A 32 8.00 -0.59 -20.46
C PRO A 32 6.80 -1.24 -19.79
N GLN A 33 7.03 -1.96 -18.70
CA GLN A 33 5.99 -2.59 -17.90
C GLN A 33 6.37 -2.49 -16.42
N LEU A 34 5.57 -1.80 -15.64
CA LEU A 34 5.66 -1.79 -14.19
C LEU A 34 4.54 -2.68 -13.63
N LYS A 35 4.92 -3.78 -13.00
CA LYS A 35 3.98 -4.68 -12.34
C LYS A 35 3.80 -4.26 -10.88
N ILE A 36 2.56 -4.15 -10.43
CA ILE A 36 2.16 -3.99 -9.04
C ILE A 36 1.38 -5.24 -8.63
N HIS A 37 1.95 -6.00 -7.71
CA HIS A 37 1.25 -7.10 -7.04
C HIS A 37 0.40 -6.56 -5.91
N TYR A 38 -0.79 -7.12 -5.71
CA TYR A 38 -1.69 -6.66 -4.66
C TYR A 38 -2.56 -7.78 -4.11
N ARG A 39 -3.07 -7.55 -2.91
CA ARG A 39 -4.03 -8.40 -2.22
C ARG A 39 -5.30 -7.63 -1.95
N THR A 40 -6.43 -8.35 -1.99
CA THR A 40 -7.73 -7.75 -1.65
C THR A 40 -8.54 -8.67 -0.74
N TRP A 41 -9.35 -8.05 0.12
CA TRP A 41 -10.40 -8.69 0.91
C TRP A 41 -11.71 -7.96 0.68
N GLY A 42 -12.81 -8.70 0.66
CA GLY A 42 -14.13 -8.14 0.38
C GLY A 42 -14.34 -7.76 -1.08
N THR A 43 -15.34 -6.93 -1.33
CA THR A 43 -15.74 -6.50 -2.68
C THR A 43 -16.12 -5.03 -2.70
N PRO A 44 -15.86 -4.29 -3.81
CA PRO A 44 -16.26 -2.90 -3.93
C PRO A 44 -17.78 -2.74 -3.94
N LYS A 45 -18.29 -1.75 -3.21
CA LYS A 45 -19.70 -1.36 -3.18
C LYS A 45 -19.83 0.05 -3.75
N LYS A 46 -20.57 0.18 -4.86
CA LYS A 46 -20.80 1.45 -5.53
C LYS A 46 -22.17 2.01 -5.15
N ASP A 47 -22.24 3.32 -5.00
CA ASP A 47 -23.52 4.03 -4.88
C ASP A 47 -24.21 4.22 -6.24
N ALA A 48 -25.36 4.91 -6.24
CA ALA A 48 -26.13 5.18 -7.45
C ALA A 48 -25.39 6.08 -8.47
N GLN A 49 -24.38 6.82 -8.03
CA GLN A 49 -23.50 7.66 -8.84
C GLN A 49 -22.27 6.92 -9.34
N GLY A 50 -22.12 5.63 -9.01
CA GLY A 50 -20.98 4.81 -9.40
C GLY A 50 -19.72 5.04 -8.55
N ILE A 51 -19.85 5.74 -7.41
CA ILE A 51 -18.75 5.99 -6.49
C ILE A 51 -18.56 4.79 -5.56
N VAL A 52 -17.36 4.28 -5.46
CA VAL A 52 -17.00 3.23 -4.47
C VAL A 52 -16.98 3.86 -3.08
N ARG A 53 -17.77 3.31 -2.15
CA ARG A 53 -17.94 3.91 -0.81
C ARG A 53 -17.29 3.13 0.32
N ASN A 54 -16.72 1.99 0.02
CA ASN A 54 -16.21 1.08 1.05
C ASN A 54 -14.76 0.63 0.84
N ALA A 55 -14.02 1.23 -0.08
CA ALA A 55 -12.64 0.87 -0.34
C ALA A 55 -11.70 1.41 0.75
N VAL A 56 -10.76 0.59 1.19
CA VAL A 56 -9.71 0.90 2.17
C VAL A 56 -8.36 0.53 1.59
N LEU A 57 -7.46 1.49 1.48
CA LEU A 57 -6.08 1.24 1.08
C LEU A 57 -5.22 1.03 2.33
N VAL A 58 -4.47 -0.07 2.39
CA VAL A 58 -3.52 -0.35 3.48
C VAL A 58 -2.11 -0.54 2.92
N MET A 59 -1.13 0.23 3.41
CA MET A 59 0.22 0.30 2.87
C MET A 59 1.26 -0.17 3.90
N HIS A 60 2.18 -1.04 3.45
CA HIS A 60 3.19 -1.66 4.29
C HIS A 60 4.38 -0.75 4.61
N GLY A 61 5.16 -1.11 5.63
CA GLY A 61 6.41 -0.44 5.98
C GLY A 61 7.60 -0.89 5.13
N THR A 62 8.72 -0.19 5.28
CA THR A 62 9.99 -0.51 4.59
C THR A 62 10.38 -1.97 4.79
N GLY A 63 10.70 -2.67 3.70
CA GLY A 63 11.04 -4.10 3.72
C GLY A 63 9.84 -5.05 3.91
N GLY A 64 8.62 -4.51 4.07
CA GLY A 64 7.38 -5.26 4.13
C GLY A 64 6.79 -5.54 2.74
N THR A 65 5.60 -6.10 2.75
CA THR A 65 4.75 -6.34 1.57
C THR A 65 3.29 -6.29 1.99
N GLY A 66 2.34 -6.27 1.07
CA GLY A 66 0.92 -6.39 1.36
C GLY A 66 0.56 -7.66 2.16
N ASN A 67 1.42 -8.69 2.11
CA ASN A 67 1.26 -9.90 2.92
C ASN A 67 1.36 -9.65 4.44
N GLN A 68 1.98 -8.55 4.87
CA GLN A 68 2.00 -8.11 6.26
C GLN A 68 0.58 -8.06 6.85
N PHE A 69 -0.39 -7.68 6.05
CA PHE A 69 -1.78 -7.50 6.48
C PHE A 69 -2.61 -8.81 6.43
N ALA A 70 -2.12 -9.86 5.79
CA ALA A 70 -2.81 -11.17 5.73
C ALA A 70 -2.63 -12.01 7.00
N GLY A 71 -1.71 -11.63 7.88
CA GLY A 71 -1.33 -12.38 9.07
C GLY A 71 -2.34 -12.33 10.22
N ARG A 72 -2.12 -13.20 11.21
CA ARG A 72 -2.97 -13.30 12.41
C ARG A 72 -3.02 -12.02 13.23
N THR A 73 -1.93 -11.25 13.23
CA THR A 73 -1.81 -9.99 13.98
C THR A 73 -2.50 -8.79 13.31
N PHE A 74 -3.01 -8.95 12.11
CA PHE A 74 -3.70 -7.90 11.37
C PHE A 74 -5.07 -8.37 10.84
N ALA A 75 -5.10 -9.27 9.86
CA ALA A 75 -6.36 -9.71 9.26
C ALA A 75 -7.29 -10.41 10.26
N ALA A 76 -6.74 -11.21 11.18
CA ALA A 76 -7.54 -11.89 12.19
C ALA A 76 -8.13 -10.94 13.25
N GLU A 77 -7.51 -9.78 13.46
CA GLU A 77 -7.93 -8.79 14.47
C GLU A 77 -8.78 -7.66 13.88
N LEU A 78 -8.68 -7.40 12.57
CA LEU A 78 -9.30 -6.24 11.95
C LEU A 78 -10.29 -6.58 10.84
N PHE A 79 -10.11 -7.70 10.11
CA PHE A 79 -10.82 -7.96 8.87
C PHE A 79 -11.95 -8.99 9.00
N GLY A 80 -12.08 -9.64 10.15
CA GLY A 80 -13.17 -10.60 10.41
C GLY A 80 -14.53 -9.93 10.61
N PRO A 81 -15.62 -10.71 10.55
CA PRO A 81 -16.97 -10.21 10.76
C PRO A 81 -17.14 -9.47 12.09
N GLY A 82 -17.68 -8.25 12.05
CA GLY A 82 -17.89 -7.39 13.20
C GLY A 82 -16.63 -6.67 13.70
N GLN A 83 -15.48 -6.85 13.05
CA GLN A 83 -14.26 -6.14 13.37
C GLN A 83 -14.18 -4.76 12.67
N PRO A 84 -13.25 -3.86 13.07
CA PRO A 84 -13.21 -2.48 12.57
C PRO A 84 -13.13 -2.32 11.05
N LEU A 85 -12.46 -3.24 10.36
CA LEU A 85 -12.33 -3.28 8.90
C LEU A 85 -12.92 -4.60 8.35
N ASP A 86 -14.08 -4.97 8.83
CA ASP A 86 -14.81 -6.19 8.43
C ASP A 86 -14.88 -6.33 6.90
N ALA A 87 -14.23 -7.36 6.36
CA ALA A 87 -14.15 -7.61 4.91
C ALA A 87 -15.51 -7.95 4.27
N THR A 88 -16.57 -8.20 5.05
CA THR A 88 -17.94 -8.32 4.53
C THR A 88 -18.53 -6.94 4.22
N GLN A 89 -18.00 -5.89 4.80
CA GLN A 89 -18.43 -4.50 4.65
C GLN A 89 -17.46 -3.68 3.80
N PHE A 90 -16.17 -3.85 4.03
CA PHE A 90 -15.10 -3.07 3.37
C PHE A 90 -14.44 -3.86 2.24
N TYR A 91 -13.96 -3.14 1.25
CA TYR A 91 -13.07 -3.62 0.20
C TYR A 91 -11.65 -3.15 0.52
N ILE A 92 -10.86 -4.04 1.12
CA ILE A 92 -9.52 -3.74 1.61
C ILE A 92 -8.52 -4.10 0.52
N ILE A 93 -7.60 -3.18 0.22
CA ILE A 93 -6.60 -3.30 -0.85
C ILE A 93 -5.22 -3.11 -0.24
N ALA A 94 -4.32 -4.07 -0.42
CA ALA A 94 -2.96 -4.04 0.09
C ALA A 94 -1.96 -4.32 -1.05
N PRO A 95 -1.43 -3.29 -1.70
CA PRO A 95 -0.39 -3.45 -2.72
C PRO A 95 0.97 -3.82 -2.09
N ASP A 96 1.81 -4.45 -2.90
CA ASP A 96 3.25 -4.44 -2.71
C ASP A 96 3.79 -3.21 -3.45
N ASP A 97 4.53 -2.34 -2.78
CA ASP A 97 5.10 -1.15 -3.40
C ASP A 97 6.19 -1.49 -4.45
N ILE A 98 6.51 -0.53 -5.31
CA ILE A 98 7.67 -0.62 -6.21
C ILE A 98 8.91 -0.98 -5.38
N GLY A 99 9.67 -1.97 -5.82
CA GLY A 99 10.86 -2.43 -5.12
C GLY A 99 10.61 -3.46 -4.02
N HIS A 100 9.35 -3.86 -3.77
CA HIS A 100 8.95 -4.76 -2.69
C HIS A 100 8.18 -5.97 -3.20
N GLY A 101 8.18 -7.03 -2.41
CA GLY A 101 7.37 -8.22 -2.60
C GLY A 101 7.42 -8.83 -4.00
N GLN A 102 6.27 -8.96 -4.62
CA GLN A 102 6.12 -9.49 -5.98
C GLN A 102 5.93 -8.39 -7.03
N SER A 103 5.92 -7.10 -6.63
CA SER A 103 5.96 -5.97 -7.56
C SER A 103 7.31 -5.84 -8.24
N SER A 104 7.37 -5.09 -9.34
CA SER A 104 8.62 -4.83 -10.08
C SER A 104 9.69 -4.23 -9.17
N LYS A 105 10.88 -4.79 -9.22
CA LYS A 105 12.02 -4.41 -8.35
C LYS A 105 13.37 -4.59 -9.04
N PRO A 106 14.42 -3.92 -8.57
CA PRO A 106 15.77 -4.04 -9.14
C PRO A 106 16.28 -5.47 -9.26
N SER A 107 15.97 -6.33 -8.28
CA SER A 107 16.41 -7.75 -8.25
C SER A 107 15.78 -8.63 -9.34
N ASP A 108 14.73 -8.16 -10.05
CA ASP A 108 14.09 -8.92 -11.13
C ASP A 108 14.90 -8.95 -12.43
N GLY A 109 16.12 -8.44 -12.43
CA GLY A 109 17.06 -8.53 -13.55
C GLY A 109 17.76 -7.22 -13.89
N LEU A 110 17.11 -6.07 -13.76
CA LEU A 110 17.69 -4.77 -14.12
C LEU A 110 18.75 -4.29 -13.13
N ARG A 111 18.70 -4.68 -11.86
CA ARG A 111 19.66 -4.32 -10.81
C ARG A 111 19.90 -2.80 -10.80
N ALA A 112 21.15 -2.35 -10.96
CA ALA A 112 21.51 -0.94 -10.99
C ALA A 112 20.95 -0.15 -12.20
N LYS A 113 20.38 -0.85 -13.20
CA LYS A 113 19.70 -0.24 -14.36
C LYS A 113 18.20 -0.06 -14.14
N PHE A 114 17.66 -0.49 -12.99
CA PHE A 114 16.28 -0.21 -12.64
C PHE A 114 16.12 1.30 -12.45
N PRO A 115 15.05 1.93 -12.99
CA PRO A 115 14.82 3.36 -12.85
C PRO A 115 14.88 3.82 -11.40
N ARG A 116 15.42 5.01 -11.17
CA ARG A 116 15.39 5.62 -9.83
C ARG A 116 13.98 6.03 -9.48
N TYR A 117 13.51 5.56 -8.35
CA TYR A 117 12.15 5.81 -7.87
C TYR A 117 12.13 6.33 -6.44
N GLY A 118 11.06 7.03 -6.11
CA GLY A 118 10.80 7.55 -4.78
C GLY A 118 9.33 7.39 -4.40
N TYR A 119 8.92 7.98 -3.30
CA TYR A 119 7.56 7.86 -2.77
C TYR A 119 6.48 8.37 -3.74
N LEU A 120 6.77 9.43 -4.50
CA LEU A 120 5.80 9.95 -5.47
C LEU A 120 5.55 8.96 -6.63
N ASP A 121 6.56 8.20 -7.04
CA ASP A 121 6.42 7.15 -8.05
C ASP A 121 5.59 5.98 -7.51
N MET A 122 5.80 5.61 -6.24
CA MET A 122 5.03 4.57 -5.56
C MET A 122 3.56 4.99 -5.45
N LEU A 123 3.30 6.22 -5.02
CA LEU A 123 1.95 6.80 -4.97
C LEU A 123 1.24 6.78 -6.32
N ASP A 124 1.94 7.18 -7.39
CA ASP A 124 1.37 7.19 -8.73
C ASP A 124 1.01 5.78 -9.21
N ALA A 125 1.86 4.80 -8.91
CA ALA A 125 1.59 3.40 -9.21
C ALA A 125 0.41 2.85 -8.40
N GLU A 126 0.30 3.17 -7.10
CA GLU A 126 -0.83 2.82 -6.24
C GLU A 126 -2.14 3.45 -6.76
N HIS A 127 -2.09 4.74 -7.09
CA HIS A 127 -3.25 5.45 -7.63
C HIS A 127 -3.74 4.82 -8.94
N ARG A 128 -2.84 4.49 -9.85
CA ARG A 128 -3.18 3.82 -11.11
C ARG A 128 -3.71 2.41 -10.89
N LEU A 129 -3.17 1.67 -9.93
CA LEU A 129 -3.76 0.39 -9.51
C LEU A 129 -5.22 0.58 -9.07
N LEU A 130 -5.50 1.56 -8.23
CA LEU A 130 -6.85 1.81 -7.73
C LEU A 130 -7.80 2.23 -8.84
N VAL A 131 -7.44 3.24 -9.63
CA VAL A 131 -8.34 3.85 -10.61
C VAL A 131 -8.43 3.00 -11.87
N ASP A 132 -7.28 2.70 -12.49
CA ASP A 132 -7.24 2.01 -13.79
C ASP A 132 -7.39 0.49 -13.65
N GLY A 133 -6.84 -0.09 -12.57
CA GLY A 133 -6.86 -1.53 -12.34
C GLY A 133 -8.12 -2.04 -11.64
N LEU A 134 -8.57 -1.35 -10.61
CA LEU A 134 -9.66 -1.82 -9.73
C LEU A 134 -10.97 -1.01 -9.87
N GLY A 135 -10.94 0.09 -10.62
CA GLY A 135 -12.10 0.98 -10.78
C GLY A 135 -12.56 1.62 -9.46
N VAL A 136 -11.61 1.83 -8.54
CA VAL A 136 -11.81 2.49 -7.25
C VAL A 136 -11.54 3.99 -7.43
N ASN A 137 -12.59 4.77 -7.39
CA ASN A 137 -12.57 6.22 -7.59
C ASN A 137 -12.72 7.01 -6.29
N HIS A 138 -12.90 6.35 -5.15
CA HIS A 138 -12.94 6.96 -3.82
C HIS A 138 -12.58 5.93 -2.74
N LEU A 139 -11.92 6.38 -1.68
CA LEU A 139 -11.45 5.58 -0.56
C LEU A 139 -12.16 6.02 0.73
N ARG A 140 -12.70 5.08 1.48
CA ARG A 140 -13.22 5.32 2.83
C ARG A 140 -12.09 5.64 3.80
N LEU A 141 -10.93 5.00 3.61
CA LEU A 141 -9.76 5.16 4.47
C LEU A 141 -8.49 4.87 3.68
N VAL A 142 -7.48 5.68 3.90
CA VAL A 142 -6.09 5.39 3.54
C VAL A 142 -5.30 5.23 4.83
N MET A 143 -4.67 4.08 5.02
CA MET A 143 -3.84 3.83 6.20
C MET A 143 -2.53 3.14 5.82
N GLY A 144 -1.51 3.35 6.64
CA GLY A 144 -0.23 2.71 6.42
C GLY A 144 0.69 2.79 7.62
N THR A 145 1.67 1.90 7.66
CA THR A 145 2.63 1.81 8.76
C THR A 145 4.02 2.23 8.30
N SER A 146 4.74 3.05 9.09
CA SER A 146 6.10 3.48 8.80
C SER A 146 6.22 4.15 7.42
N MET A 147 6.88 3.53 6.42
CA MET A 147 6.91 4.00 5.03
C MET A 147 5.50 4.20 4.47
N GLY A 148 4.60 3.19 4.61
CA GLY A 148 3.20 3.33 4.20
C GLY A 148 2.45 4.42 4.95
N GLY A 149 2.82 4.73 6.19
CA GLY A 149 2.31 5.89 6.92
C GLY A 149 2.81 7.21 6.33
N MET A 150 4.04 7.27 5.81
CA MET A 150 4.53 8.43 5.05
C MET A 150 3.79 8.58 3.72
N HIS A 151 3.48 7.47 3.03
CA HIS A 151 2.61 7.47 1.85
C HIS A 151 1.21 7.98 2.19
N THR A 152 0.66 7.60 3.35
CA THR A 152 -0.67 8.08 3.80
C THR A 152 -0.72 9.61 3.88
N TRP A 153 0.32 10.26 4.40
CA TRP A 153 0.41 11.73 4.38
C TRP A 153 0.44 12.29 2.95
N LEU A 154 1.26 11.71 2.08
CA LEU A 154 1.37 12.13 0.68
C LEU A 154 0.08 11.89 -0.11
N TRP A 155 -0.70 10.84 0.20
CA TRP A 155 -2.03 10.63 -0.36
C TRP A 155 -2.96 11.81 -0.07
N GLY A 156 -2.99 12.29 1.18
CA GLY A 156 -3.78 13.44 1.57
C GLY A 156 -3.34 14.75 0.90
N GLU A 157 -2.03 14.93 0.67
CA GLU A 157 -1.51 16.11 -0.02
C GLU A 157 -1.82 16.08 -1.53
N ARG A 158 -1.70 14.91 -2.17
CA ARG A 158 -1.76 14.79 -3.63
C ARG A 158 -3.16 14.56 -4.16
N TYR A 159 -4.00 13.85 -3.40
CA TYR A 159 -5.35 13.45 -3.81
C TYR A 159 -6.39 13.76 -2.73
N PRO A 160 -6.47 15.00 -2.22
CA PRO A 160 -7.27 15.36 -1.02
C PRO A 160 -8.75 14.99 -1.13
N ASP A 161 -9.30 14.99 -2.34
CA ASP A 161 -10.72 14.71 -2.58
C ASP A 161 -11.01 13.21 -2.80
N MET A 162 -9.98 12.37 -2.78
CA MET A 162 -10.13 10.94 -3.10
C MET A 162 -10.40 10.07 -1.87
N MET A 163 -10.36 10.62 -0.65
CA MET A 163 -10.58 9.83 0.57
C MET A 163 -11.35 10.58 1.65
N ASP A 164 -12.03 9.82 2.50
CA ASP A 164 -12.75 10.37 3.66
C ASP A 164 -11.84 10.55 4.88
N ALA A 165 -10.84 9.67 5.05
CA ALA A 165 -9.99 9.66 6.23
C ALA A 165 -8.56 9.16 5.95
N LEU A 166 -7.61 9.63 6.75
CA LEU A 166 -6.22 9.22 6.75
C LEU A 166 -5.83 8.67 8.12
N MET A 167 -5.11 7.54 8.14
CA MET A 167 -4.56 6.95 9.37
C MET A 167 -3.06 6.62 9.18
N PRO A 168 -2.18 7.64 9.26
CA PRO A 168 -0.73 7.43 9.20
C PRO A 168 -0.22 6.89 10.53
N LEU A 169 0.34 5.68 10.55
CA LEU A 169 0.83 5.02 11.76
C LEU A 169 2.36 4.98 11.77
N ALA A 170 2.96 5.27 12.92
CA ALA A 170 4.41 5.22 13.16
C ALA A 170 5.22 5.97 12.08
N SER A 171 4.80 7.17 11.71
CA SER A 171 5.37 7.94 10.61
C SER A 171 5.41 9.44 10.90
N LEU A 172 6.07 10.19 10.03
CA LEU A 172 6.18 11.64 10.09
C LEU A 172 5.77 12.23 8.74
N PRO A 173 5.10 13.41 8.70
CA PRO A 173 4.76 14.13 7.47
C PRO A 173 5.97 14.92 6.92
N THR A 174 7.18 14.43 7.13
CA THR A 174 8.40 15.11 6.74
C THR A 174 9.54 14.13 6.51
N GLN A 175 10.61 14.61 5.90
CA GLN A 175 11.81 13.81 5.63
C GLN A 175 12.42 13.29 6.94
N ILE A 176 12.79 12.00 6.95
CA ILE A 176 13.45 11.37 8.09
C ILE A 176 14.80 12.05 8.37
N ALA A 177 14.97 12.59 9.57
CA ALA A 177 16.12 13.34 10.02
C ALA A 177 16.62 12.87 11.41
N GLY A 178 17.46 13.66 12.08
CA GLY A 178 17.96 13.39 13.43
C GLY A 178 18.77 12.11 13.52
N ARG A 179 18.51 11.27 14.51
CA ARG A 179 19.28 10.04 14.79
C ARG A 179 19.43 9.12 13.58
N ASN A 180 18.43 9.01 12.75
CA ASN A 180 18.48 8.21 11.52
C ASN A 180 19.58 8.66 10.57
N ARG A 181 19.76 9.99 10.43
CA ARG A 181 20.84 10.53 9.59
C ARG A 181 22.20 10.22 10.19
N VAL A 182 22.35 10.32 11.51
CA VAL A 182 23.59 9.97 12.23
C VAL A 182 23.93 8.50 11.98
N TRP A 183 22.98 7.58 12.21
CA TRP A 183 23.21 6.15 12.02
C TRP A 183 23.56 5.79 10.57
N ARG A 184 22.85 6.38 9.61
CA ARG A 184 23.18 6.20 8.17
C ARG A 184 24.58 6.69 7.85
N ARG A 185 24.98 7.83 8.40
CA ARG A 185 26.35 8.36 8.21
C ARG A 185 27.38 7.45 8.83
N THR A 186 27.18 6.98 10.05
CA THR A 186 28.07 6.03 10.73
C THR A 186 28.23 4.74 9.91
N ALA A 187 27.14 4.19 9.38
CA ALA A 187 27.20 3.00 8.53
C ALA A 187 28.00 3.26 7.24
N ILE A 188 27.80 4.40 6.57
CA ILE A 188 28.55 4.79 5.37
C ILE A 188 30.05 4.93 5.67
N ASP A 189 30.38 5.56 6.79
CA ASP A 189 31.78 5.76 7.18
C ASP A 189 32.47 4.42 7.54
N ALA A 190 31.76 3.52 8.23
CA ALA A 190 32.26 2.17 8.52
C ALA A 190 32.48 1.28 7.28
N ILE A 191 31.73 1.53 6.19
CA ILE A 191 31.95 0.80 4.91
C ILE A 191 33.15 1.36 4.15
N ARG A 192 33.52 2.62 4.38
CA ARG A 192 34.59 3.31 3.65
C ARG A 192 35.97 3.17 4.28
N THR A 193 36.01 2.66 5.52
CA THR A 193 37.26 2.31 6.24
C THR A 193 37.65 0.86 5.99
#